data_ede789eeac65d31591c1062e42a2180e
#
_entry.id   ede789eeac65d31591c1062e42a2180e
#
_cell.length_a   1.000
_cell.length_b   1.000
_cell.length_c   1.000
_cell.angle_alpha   90.00
_cell.angle_beta   90.00
_cell.angle_gamma   90.00
#
_symmetry.space_group_name_H-M   'P 1'
#
loop_
_entity.id
_entity.type
_entity.pdbx_description
1 polymer ?
#
loop_
_entity_poly.entity_id
_entity_poly.type
_entity_poly.pdbx_seq_one_letter_code
_entity_poly.pdbx_strand_id
1 'polypeptide(L)'
;MWPAAVAQNTSPDLAGAKSYVLRATPETTQWGWLDSNEKPKLVINSGDTVAIETLLHSMDQIKPGVSIDEIVKLRLANPGGGPHSVTGPIYVNGAEPGDTLEIHIKKIAMKEDGFNFNLPGKQFPTVGLLASEFPEGHVQYFKLDAKTMTTEFKPGIVLPLKPFPGTLALGPDPDEPKEKAGPPIHDAKGRTSTLRPWKNGSNMDVNELQEGSTLYLHVFVKGALIWMGDSHCLQGNGEVNLTALECSYKEIDIQPVVRKDLHIDWPRAETSTHWIFMGFDEDLNEAMKIAVRNTIDFLADQKMVPMSREEAYSLTSMVADCRVSEVVDIRKGVHCMVPKSIFTKK
;
A
#
# COMPACT_ATOMS: atom_id res chain seq x y z
N MET A 1 -14.25 -16.04 7.33
CA MET A 1 -14.96 -15.68 8.56
C MET A 1 -14.07 -14.72 9.34
N TRP A 2 -14.43 -13.44 9.45
CA TRP A 2 -13.70 -12.51 10.31
C TRP A 2 -13.89 -12.96 11.76
N PRO A 3 -12.83 -13.25 12.53
CA PRO A 3 -13.02 -13.68 13.91
C PRO A 3 -13.69 -12.56 14.71
N ALA A 4 -14.59 -12.95 15.61
CA ALA A 4 -15.20 -12.06 16.60
C ALA A 4 -14.18 -11.56 17.65
N ALA A 5 -12.92 -11.39 17.26
CA ALA A 5 -11.82 -10.98 18.10
C ALA A 5 -11.66 -9.47 18.09
N VAL A 6 -12.69 -8.77 18.51
CA VAL A 6 -12.53 -7.44 19.08
C VAL A 6 -12.61 -7.53 20.61
N ALA A 7 -12.41 -8.64 21.21
CA ALA A 7 -12.50 -8.70 22.67
C ALA A 7 -11.38 -9.46 23.37
N GLN A 8 -10.52 -10.06 22.70
CA GLN A 8 -9.29 -10.54 23.35
C GLN A 8 -8.21 -10.57 22.28
N ASN A 9 -7.19 -9.75 22.46
CA ASN A 9 -5.88 -9.93 21.88
C ASN A 9 -5.36 -11.31 22.30
N THR A 10 -5.90 -12.38 21.74
CA THR A 10 -5.19 -13.62 21.64
C THR A 10 -4.27 -13.47 20.43
N SER A 11 -3.30 -12.53 20.57
CA SER A 11 -2.07 -12.64 19.79
C SER A 11 -1.65 -14.09 19.90
N PRO A 12 -1.39 -14.79 18.76
CA PRO A 12 -0.79 -16.12 18.83
C PRO A 12 0.38 -16.02 19.81
N ASP A 13 0.60 -17.06 20.60
CA ASP A 13 1.67 -17.10 21.60
C ASP A 13 2.99 -16.71 20.91
N LEU A 14 3.39 -15.45 21.08
CA LEU A 14 4.60 -14.86 20.49
C LEU A 14 5.84 -15.22 21.32
N ALA A 15 5.72 -16.19 22.23
CA ALA A 15 6.84 -16.74 22.98
C ALA A 15 7.87 -17.29 21.99
N GLY A 16 8.97 -16.57 21.83
CA GLY A 16 10.05 -16.91 20.89
C GLY A 16 10.08 -16.13 19.59
N ALA A 17 9.21 -15.12 19.38
CA ALA A 17 9.26 -14.20 18.23
C ALA A 17 10.61 -13.49 18.15
N LYS A 18 11.19 -13.43 16.96
CA LYS A 18 12.50 -12.82 16.69
C LYS A 18 12.34 -11.48 15.98
N SER A 19 13.38 -10.66 16.07
CA SER A 19 13.46 -9.41 15.33
C SER A 19 14.59 -9.48 14.31
N TYR A 20 14.33 -8.98 13.11
CA TYR A 20 15.24 -8.95 11.98
C TYR A 20 15.36 -7.54 11.44
N VAL A 21 16.42 -7.29 10.68
CA VAL A 21 16.62 -6.06 9.92
C VAL A 21 16.88 -6.42 8.46
N LEU A 22 16.12 -5.83 7.54
CA LEU A 22 16.35 -5.94 6.11
C LEU A 22 16.72 -4.56 5.55
N ARG A 23 18.02 -4.38 5.26
CA ARG A 23 18.54 -3.15 4.67
C ARG A 23 18.22 -3.09 3.18
N ALA A 24 17.95 -1.88 2.68
CA ALA A 24 17.76 -1.62 1.26
C ALA A 24 19.13 -1.49 0.58
N THR A 25 19.50 -2.51 -0.18
CA THR A 25 20.72 -2.58 -0.99
C THR A 25 20.36 -2.97 -2.43
N PRO A 26 21.27 -2.87 -3.41
CA PRO A 26 21.00 -3.35 -4.77
C PRO A 26 20.57 -4.83 -4.83
N GLU A 27 21.01 -5.66 -3.87
CA GLU A 27 20.71 -7.09 -3.82
C GLU A 27 19.35 -7.39 -3.17
N THR A 28 18.87 -6.48 -2.30
CA THR A 28 17.61 -6.65 -1.54
C THR A 28 16.49 -5.79 -2.05
N THR A 29 16.73 -4.94 -3.05
CA THR A 29 15.72 -4.01 -3.58
C THR A 29 15.51 -4.26 -5.07
N GLN A 30 14.25 -4.25 -5.50
CA GLN A 30 13.84 -4.38 -6.89
C GLN A 30 13.27 -3.04 -7.39
N TRP A 31 13.49 -2.73 -8.67
CA TRP A 31 12.99 -1.51 -9.29
C TRP A 31 11.78 -1.80 -10.17
N GLY A 32 10.61 -1.40 -9.70
CA GLY A 32 9.37 -1.31 -10.47
C GLY A 32 8.68 -2.64 -10.80
N TRP A 33 9.22 -3.77 -10.34
CA TRP A 33 8.69 -5.10 -10.62
C TRP A 33 8.63 -5.97 -9.37
N LEU A 34 7.56 -6.75 -9.22
CA LEU A 34 7.43 -7.85 -8.27
C LEU A 34 7.66 -9.16 -9.04
N ASP A 35 8.59 -9.99 -8.58
CA ASP A 35 8.93 -11.26 -9.21
C ASP A 35 8.75 -12.42 -8.22
N SER A 36 7.70 -13.22 -8.40
CA SER A 36 7.44 -14.39 -7.54
C SER A 36 8.53 -15.47 -7.62
N ASN A 37 9.41 -15.41 -8.61
CA ASN A 37 10.55 -16.32 -8.76
C ASN A 37 11.82 -15.78 -8.08
N GLU A 38 11.80 -14.55 -7.58
CA GLU A 38 12.95 -13.97 -6.88
C GLU A 38 13.23 -14.73 -5.58
N LYS A 39 14.50 -15.03 -5.35
CA LYS A 39 14.91 -15.70 -4.10
C LYS A 39 14.64 -14.80 -2.90
N PRO A 40 14.02 -15.32 -1.83
CA PRO A 40 13.82 -14.55 -0.61
C PRO A 40 15.13 -13.96 -0.08
N LYS A 41 15.08 -12.67 0.28
CA LYS A 41 16.20 -11.96 0.89
C LYS A 41 16.25 -12.18 2.41
N LEU A 42 15.11 -12.57 2.96
CA LEU A 42 14.95 -12.92 4.37
C LEU A 42 13.89 -14.02 4.50
N VAL A 43 14.08 -14.93 5.44
CA VAL A 43 13.09 -15.95 5.82
C VAL A 43 12.76 -15.78 7.30
N ILE A 44 11.48 -15.66 7.61
CA ILE A 44 10.98 -15.43 8.97
C ILE A 44 9.86 -16.42 9.32
N ASN A 45 9.50 -16.48 10.59
CA ASN A 45 8.30 -17.18 11.04
C ASN A 45 7.13 -16.21 11.23
N SER A 46 5.92 -16.74 11.20
CA SER A 46 4.72 -16.00 11.58
C SER A 46 4.89 -15.41 12.99
N GLY A 47 4.65 -14.10 13.13
CA GLY A 47 4.80 -13.38 14.39
C GLY A 47 6.18 -12.75 14.63
N ASP A 48 7.21 -13.07 13.84
CA ASP A 48 8.49 -12.37 13.89
C ASP A 48 8.32 -10.89 13.44
N THR A 49 9.20 -10.01 13.88
CA THR A 49 9.21 -8.60 13.49
C THR A 49 10.37 -8.33 12.53
N VAL A 50 10.12 -7.51 11.52
CA VAL A 50 11.17 -7.07 10.57
C VAL A 50 11.19 -5.55 10.49
N ALA A 51 12.35 -4.95 10.77
CA ALA A 51 12.65 -3.56 10.47
C ALA A 51 13.17 -3.47 9.02
N ILE A 52 12.41 -2.86 8.14
CA ILE A 52 12.71 -2.77 6.71
C ILE A 52 13.16 -1.35 6.38
N GLU A 53 14.31 -1.21 5.75
CA GLU A 53 14.74 0.06 5.16
C GLU A 53 14.17 0.19 3.74
N THR A 54 13.80 1.43 3.34
CA THR A 54 13.33 1.73 1.98
C THR A 54 14.21 2.76 1.28
N LEU A 55 14.12 2.81 -0.06
CA LEU A 55 14.79 3.79 -0.91
C LEU A 55 13.75 4.74 -1.54
N LEU A 56 14.21 5.91 -1.96
CA LEU A 56 13.47 6.77 -2.88
C LEU A 56 13.27 6.07 -4.25
N HIS A 57 12.41 6.61 -5.07
CA HIS A 57 12.10 6.07 -6.40
C HIS A 57 13.34 5.82 -7.25
N SER A 58 13.20 4.91 -8.22
CA SER A 58 14.22 4.58 -9.23
C SER A 58 15.58 4.19 -8.61
N MET A 59 15.55 3.35 -7.57
CA MET A 59 16.76 2.91 -6.84
C MET A 59 17.54 4.08 -6.24
N ASP A 60 16.84 4.98 -5.53
CA ASP A 60 17.41 6.16 -4.86
C ASP A 60 18.03 7.19 -5.82
N GLN A 61 17.60 7.19 -7.11
CA GLN A 61 18.12 8.11 -8.10
C GLN A 61 17.36 9.44 -8.15
N ILE A 62 16.11 9.51 -7.65
CA ILE A 62 15.35 10.76 -7.54
C ILE A 62 15.61 11.37 -6.17
N LYS A 63 16.49 12.37 -6.11
CA LYS A 63 16.90 13.05 -4.90
C LYS A 63 17.18 14.54 -5.16
N PRO A 64 17.34 15.36 -4.12
CA PRO A 64 17.50 16.81 -4.28
C PRO A 64 18.49 17.21 -5.35
N GLY A 65 18.04 18.03 -6.31
CA GLY A 65 18.81 18.50 -7.45
C GLY A 65 18.57 17.79 -8.77
N VAL A 66 17.87 16.66 -8.79
CA VAL A 66 17.48 15.96 -10.03
C VAL A 66 16.37 16.75 -10.72
N SER A 67 16.55 17.06 -12.01
CA SER A 67 15.58 17.81 -12.81
C SER A 67 14.42 16.94 -13.29
N ILE A 68 13.31 17.57 -13.71
CA ILE A 68 12.19 16.84 -14.30
C ILE A 68 12.58 16.06 -15.56
N ASP A 69 13.51 16.58 -16.37
CA ASP A 69 13.99 15.89 -17.56
C ASP A 69 14.80 14.62 -17.23
N GLU A 70 15.53 14.62 -16.12
CA GLU A 70 16.23 13.44 -15.63
C GLU A 70 15.24 12.42 -15.06
N ILE A 71 14.20 12.86 -14.36
CA ILE A 71 13.10 11.99 -13.91
C ILE A 71 12.42 11.32 -15.10
N VAL A 72 12.14 12.06 -16.17
CA VAL A 72 11.59 11.50 -17.42
C VAL A 72 12.51 10.42 -17.98
N LYS A 73 13.84 10.64 -18.03
CA LYS A 73 14.81 9.62 -18.49
C LYS A 73 14.76 8.37 -17.62
N LEU A 74 14.71 8.51 -16.31
CA LEU A 74 14.59 7.38 -15.38
C LEU A 74 13.27 6.62 -15.62
N ARG A 75 12.16 7.33 -15.82
CA ARG A 75 10.85 6.71 -16.11
C ARG A 75 10.89 5.89 -17.42
N LEU A 76 11.58 6.38 -18.45
CA LEU A 76 11.71 5.69 -19.74
C LEU A 76 12.75 4.55 -19.70
N ALA A 77 13.66 4.54 -18.74
CA ALA A 77 14.69 3.50 -18.60
C ALA A 77 14.14 2.16 -18.10
N ASN A 78 12.94 2.14 -17.47
CA ASN A 78 12.28 0.95 -16.96
C ASN A 78 10.84 0.82 -17.52
N PRO A 79 10.69 0.56 -18.82
CA PRO A 79 9.38 0.55 -19.47
C PRO A 79 8.48 -0.56 -18.89
N GLY A 80 7.24 -0.19 -18.54
CA GLY A 80 6.25 -1.08 -17.93
C GLY A 80 6.42 -1.28 -16.42
N GLY A 81 7.63 -1.14 -15.87
CA GLY A 81 7.86 -1.12 -14.43
C GLY A 81 7.44 0.20 -13.80
N GLY A 82 7.13 0.17 -12.51
CA GLY A 82 6.88 1.38 -11.73
C GLY A 82 8.18 2.16 -11.42
N PRO A 83 8.06 3.37 -10.86
CA PRO A 83 9.22 4.10 -10.34
C PRO A 83 9.70 3.53 -9.00
N HIS A 84 8.90 2.71 -8.35
CA HIS A 84 9.04 2.31 -6.97
C HIS A 84 10.25 1.40 -6.76
N SER A 85 11.01 1.68 -5.71
CA SER A 85 12.09 0.82 -5.20
C SER A 85 11.52 -0.02 -4.07
N VAL A 86 11.35 -1.32 -4.27
CA VAL A 86 10.70 -2.20 -3.29
C VAL A 86 11.70 -3.17 -2.68
N THR A 87 11.88 -3.10 -1.35
CA THR A 87 12.77 -3.96 -0.57
C THR A 87 12.06 -5.29 -0.25
N GLY A 88 12.71 -6.40 -0.56
CA GLY A 88 12.18 -7.76 -0.41
C GLY A 88 12.73 -8.71 -1.50
N PRO A 89 12.14 -9.90 -1.68
CA PRO A 89 11.01 -10.42 -0.92
C PRO A 89 11.40 -11.04 0.43
N ILE A 90 10.46 -10.97 1.38
CA ILE A 90 10.55 -11.65 2.67
C ILE A 90 9.63 -12.87 2.62
N TYR A 91 10.18 -14.05 2.89
CA TYR A 91 9.43 -15.30 2.95
C TYR A 91 8.93 -15.56 4.39
N VAL A 92 7.64 -15.82 4.54
CA VAL A 92 7.02 -16.14 5.83
C VAL A 92 6.76 -17.65 5.91
N ASN A 93 7.45 -18.35 6.80
CA ASN A 93 7.26 -19.77 6.99
C ASN A 93 5.81 -20.10 7.35
N GLY A 94 5.25 -21.11 6.68
CA GLY A 94 3.89 -21.60 6.91
C GLY A 94 2.79 -20.85 6.18
N ALA A 95 3.09 -19.75 5.49
CA ALA A 95 2.11 -19.09 4.62
C ALA A 95 1.92 -19.90 3.33
N GLU A 96 0.67 -20.23 3.02
CA GLU A 96 0.28 -21.01 1.84
C GLU A 96 -0.80 -20.26 1.04
N PRO A 97 -0.94 -20.51 -0.27
CA PRO A 97 -2.01 -19.91 -1.06
C PRO A 97 -3.39 -20.14 -0.44
N GLY A 98 -4.21 -19.08 -0.38
CA GLY A 98 -5.53 -19.08 0.24
C GLY A 98 -5.54 -18.64 1.71
N ASP A 99 -4.39 -18.54 2.37
CA ASP A 99 -4.28 -17.93 3.70
C ASP A 99 -4.48 -16.40 3.61
N THR A 100 -4.69 -15.77 4.74
CA THR A 100 -4.58 -14.32 4.88
C THR A 100 -3.30 -13.98 5.65
N LEU A 101 -2.53 -13.00 5.18
CA LEU A 101 -1.43 -12.45 5.95
C LEU A 101 -1.92 -11.18 6.66
N GLU A 102 -1.88 -11.20 8.00
CA GLU A 102 -2.15 -10.06 8.87
C GLU A 102 -0.82 -9.37 9.16
N ILE A 103 -0.69 -8.09 8.80
CA ILE A 103 0.57 -7.34 8.89
C ILE A 103 0.35 -6.13 9.81
N HIS A 104 0.94 -6.17 11.00
CA HIS A 104 0.93 -5.05 11.92
C HIS A 104 2.04 -4.06 11.56
N ILE A 105 1.71 -2.81 11.31
CA ILE A 105 2.67 -1.71 11.12
C ILE A 105 2.96 -1.11 12.50
N LYS A 106 4.14 -1.40 13.05
CA LYS A 106 4.47 -1.12 14.45
C LYS A 106 5.20 0.20 14.65
N LYS A 107 5.99 0.62 13.65
CA LYS A 107 6.81 1.83 13.73
C LYS A 107 7.16 2.30 12.33
N ILE A 108 7.22 3.61 12.13
CA ILE A 108 7.74 4.22 10.90
C ILE A 108 8.71 5.32 11.27
N ALA A 109 9.96 5.21 10.81
CA ALA A 109 11.00 6.21 10.98
C ALA A 109 11.49 6.72 9.62
N MET A 110 11.06 7.92 9.22
CA MET A 110 11.38 8.52 7.93
C MET A 110 12.83 9.06 7.87
N LYS A 111 13.38 9.13 6.65
CA LYS A 111 14.59 9.90 6.32
C LYS A 111 14.21 11.39 6.13
N GLU A 112 15.21 12.23 5.82
CA GLU A 112 15.06 13.70 5.86
C GLU A 112 14.69 14.33 4.51
N ASP A 113 14.75 13.59 3.43
CA ASP A 113 14.48 14.08 2.08
C ASP A 113 13.17 13.52 1.54
N GLY A 114 12.44 14.39 0.84
CA GLY A 114 11.24 14.02 0.12
C GLY A 114 11.10 14.83 -1.17
N PHE A 115 10.18 14.41 -2.03
CA PHE A 115 9.86 15.12 -3.25
C PHE A 115 8.39 14.91 -3.64
N ASN A 116 7.91 15.79 -4.50
CA ASN A 116 6.67 15.59 -5.27
C ASN A 116 6.95 16.02 -6.71
N PHE A 117 6.41 15.32 -7.69
CA PHE A 117 6.48 15.73 -9.08
C PHE A 117 5.22 15.35 -9.85
N ASN A 118 5.00 16.04 -10.96
CA ASN A 118 4.17 15.58 -12.07
C ASN A 118 5.01 15.53 -13.35
N LEU A 119 4.79 14.51 -14.17
CA LEU A 119 5.49 14.38 -15.45
C LEU A 119 4.98 15.43 -16.46
N PRO A 120 5.79 15.79 -17.49
CA PRO A 120 5.35 16.72 -18.53
C PRO A 120 4.13 16.18 -19.30
N GLY A 121 2.97 16.83 -19.15
CA GLY A 121 1.72 16.39 -19.77
C GLY A 121 1.74 16.41 -21.30
N LYS A 122 2.61 17.22 -21.94
CA LYS A 122 2.84 17.15 -23.38
C LYS A 122 3.40 15.81 -23.85
N GLN A 123 4.12 15.10 -22.98
CA GLN A 123 4.71 13.77 -23.29
C GLN A 123 3.90 12.64 -22.64
N PHE A 124 3.29 12.89 -21.48
CA PHE A 124 2.54 11.92 -20.69
C PHE A 124 1.13 12.43 -20.36
N PRO A 125 0.25 12.61 -21.36
CA PRO A 125 -1.03 13.32 -21.19
C PRO A 125 -2.06 12.58 -20.31
N THR A 126 -1.81 11.31 -19.99
CA THR A 126 -2.71 10.47 -19.19
C THR A 126 -2.08 10.02 -17.86
N VAL A 127 -0.90 10.54 -17.52
CA VAL A 127 -0.17 10.18 -16.29
C VAL A 127 -0.27 11.31 -15.29
N GLY A 128 -1.27 11.23 -14.43
CA GLY A 128 -1.79 12.28 -13.56
C GLY A 128 -3.22 12.67 -13.97
N LEU A 129 -4.06 13.06 -13.01
CA LEU A 129 -5.49 13.34 -13.26
C LEU A 129 -5.72 14.49 -14.26
N LEU A 130 -4.92 15.55 -14.15
CA LEU A 130 -4.99 16.74 -15.02
C LEU A 130 -3.69 16.93 -15.83
N ALA A 131 -3.01 15.84 -16.16
CA ALA A 131 -1.68 15.88 -16.78
C ALA A 131 -1.62 16.79 -18.02
N SER A 132 -2.63 16.77 -18.90
CA SER A 132 -2.69 17.58 -20.12
C SER A 132 -2.73 19.11 -19.86
N GLU A 133 -3.13 19.53 -18.67
CA GLU A 133 -3.17 20.95 -18.27
C GLU A 133 -1.81 21.45 -17.75
N PHE A 134 -0.86 20.52 -17.48
CA PHE A 134 0.49 20.80 -16.97
C PHE A 134 1.56 20.33 -17.96
N PRO A 135 1.75 21.00 -19.11
CA PRO A 135 2.52 20.50 -20.24
C PRO A 135 4.02 20.32 -19.93
N GLU A 136 4.61 21.12 -19.02
CA GLU A 136 6.06 21.11 -18.78
C GLU A 136 6.46 20.18 -17.62
N GLY A 137 5.52 19.71 -16.82
CA GLY A 137 5.81 18.98 -15.59
C GLY A 137 6.45 19.87 -14.52
N HIS A 138 6.63 19.30 -13.33
CA HIS A 138 7.22 20.03 -12.21
C HIS A 138 7.83 19.04 -11.21
N VAL A 139 8.92 19.41 -10.53
CA VAL A 139 9.44 18.70 -9.38
C VAL A 139 9.77 19.67 -8.26
N GLN A 140 9.40 19.31 -7.04
CA GLN A 140 9.75 20.05 -5.83
C GLN A 140 10.33 19.10 -4.80
N TYR A 141 11.42 19.54 -4.14
CA TYR A 141 12.12 18.81 -3.09
C TYR A 141 11.83 19.42 -1.72
N PHE A 142 11.77 18.55 -0.71
CA PHE A 142 11.40 18.93 0.66
C PHE A 142 12.43 18.42 1.65
N LYS A 143 12.67 19.19 2.71
CA LYS A 143 13.34 18.73 3.92
C LYS A 143 12.29 18.39 4.97
N LEU A 144 12.31 17.16 5.42
CA LEU A 144 11.33 16.60 6.35
C LEU A 144 11.89 16.68 7.78
N ASP A 145 11.15 17.31 8.68
CA ASP A 145 11.52 17.36 10.09
C ASP A 145 10.79 16.26 10.88
N ALA A 146 11.52 15.20 11.20
CA ALA A 146 11.01 14.09 11.97
C ALA A 146 10.73 14.42 13.46
N LYS A 147 11.22 15.55 13.97
CA LYS A 147 10.98 15.95 15.37
C LYS A 147 9.65 16.68 15.50
N THR A 148 9.35 17.58 14.57
CA THR A 148 8.10 18.33 14.53
C THR A 148 7.01 17.64 13.72
N MET A 149 7.38 16.59 12.96
CA MET A 149 6.53 15.93 11.99
C MET A 149 5.90 16.92 11.00
N THR A 150 6.75 17.80 10.43
CA THR A 150 6.33 18.83 9.48
C THR A 150 7.35 19.02 8.35
N THR A 151 6.89 19.64 7.28
CA THR A 151 7.74 20.23 6.23
C THR A 151 7.13 21.53 5.72
N GLU A 152 7.93 22.42 5.17
CA GLU A 152 7.45 23.66 4.54
C GLU A 152 7.27 23.44 3.04
N PHE A 153 6.05 23.63 2.53
CA PHE A 153 5.76 23.60 1.10
C PHE A 153 6.34 24.82 0.38
N LYS A 154 6.13 25.99 0.97
CA LYS A 154 6.72 27.28 0.65
C LYS A 154 6.51 28.22 1.83
N PRO A 155 7.20 29.39 1.89
CA PRO A 155 7.05 30.33 2.99
C PRO A 155 5.59 30.62 3.35
N GLY A 156 5.20 30.25 4.57
CA GLY A 156 3.85 30.41 5.09
C GLY A 156 2.90 29.22 4.88
N ILE A 157 3.35 28.10 4.26
CA ILE A 157 2.57 26.86 4.16
C ILE A 157 3.37 25.70 4.76
N VAL A 158 2.96 25.27 5.95
CA VAL A 158 3.54 24.15 6.68
C VAL A 158 2.61 22.95 6.57
N LEU A 159 3.16 21.79 6.14
CA LEU A 159 2.43 20.54 5.97
C LEU A 159 2.72 19.61 7.15
N PRO A 160 1.70 19.01 7.80
CA PRO A 160 1.90 17.97 8.79
C PRO A 160 2.25 16.65 8.10
N LEU A 161 3.29 15.96 8.56
CA LEU A 161 3.69 14.66 8.03
C LEU A 161 2.87 13.53 8.67
N LYS A 162 2.47 12.56 7.85
CA LYS A 162 1.72 11.37 8.24
C LYS A 162 2.25 10.17 7.43
N PRO A 163 3.40 9.60 7.83
CA PRO A 163 4.05 8.56 7.04
C PRO A 163 3.25 7.26 7.00
N PHE A 164 3.21 6.65 5.81
CA PHE A 164 2.59 5.36 5.55
C PHE A 164 3.22 4.72 4.29
N PRO A 165 3.24 3.38 4.14
CA PRO A 165 3.68 2.74 2.91
C PRO A 165 2.63 2.88 1.81
N GLY A 166 2.94 3.50 0.67
CA GLY A 166 2.13 3.47 -0.54
C GLY A 166 2.10 2.04 -1.09
N THR A 167 3.27 1.42 -1.21
CA THR A 167 3.40 0.02 -1.64
C THR A 167 3.78 -0.91 -0.49
N LEU A 168 2.85 -1.79 -0.13
CA LEU A 168 3.07 -3.02 0.62
C LEU A 168 2.45 -4.17 -0.16
N ALA A 169 3.28 -5.07 -0.70
CA ALA A 169 2.86 -6.11 -1.63
C ALA A 169 3.17 -7.50 -1.11
N LEU A 170 2.29 -8.45 -1.38
CA LEU A 170 2.59 -9.88 -1.39
C LEU A 170 2.92 -10.36 -2.81
N GLY A 171 3.38 -11.60 -2.92
CA GLY A 171 3.60 -12.27 -4.20
C GLY A 171 2.35 -12.14 -5.10
N PRO A 172 2.53 -11.73 -6.37
CA PRO A 172 1.43 -11.47 -7.29
C PRO A 172 0.48 -12.64 -7.48
N ASP A 173 -0.78 -12.32 -7.72
CA ASP A 173 -1.82 -13.26 -8.15
C ASP A 173 -1.45 -13.81 -9.56
N PRO A 174 -1.23 -15.12 -9.72
CA PRO A 174 -0.90 -15.69 -11.02
C PRO A 174 -2.07 -15.59 -12.02
N ASP A 175 -3.29 -15.43 -11.56
CA ASP A 175 -4.50 -15.33 -12.35
C ASP A 175 -5.03 -13.88 -12.47
N GLU A 176 -4.18 -12.90 -12.14
CA GLU A 176 -4.54 -11.49 -12.22
C GLU A 176 -4.97 -11.10 -13.63
N PRO A 177 -6.16 -10.49 -13.81
CA PRO A 177 -6.63 -10.07 -15.12
C PRO A 177 -5.69 -9.03 -15.75
N LYS A 178 -5.47 -9.16 -17.05
CA LYS A 178 -4.77 -8.12 -17.84
C LYS A 178 -5.63 -6.87 -17.92
N GLU A 179 -4.98 -5.71 -17.88
CA GLU A 179 -5.65 -4.42 -18.08
C GLU A 179 -6.22 -4.34 -19.50
N LYS A 180 -7.35 -3.59 -19.60
CA LYS A 180 -8.01 -3.28 -20.86
C LYS A 180 -7.30 -2.14 -21.59
N ALA A 181 -6.61 -1.27 -20.85
CA ALA A 181 -5.89 -0.11 -21.38
C ALA A 181 -4.63 0.16 -20.56
N GLY A 182 -3.69 0.92 -21.13
CA GLY A 182 -2.44 1.28 -20.46
C GLY A 182 -1.27 0.35 -20.75
N PRO A 183 -0.13 0.54 -20.09
CA PRO A 183 1.03 -0.32 -20.23
C PRO A 183 0.74 -1.72 -19.63
N PRO A 184 1.34 -2.78 -20.20
CA PRO A 184 1.16 -4.12 -19.65
C PRO A 184 1.71 -4.21 -18.23
N ILE A 185 0.93 -4.78 -17.32
CA ILE A 185 1.33 -5.01 -15.92
C ILE A 185 2.22 -6.22 -15.73
N HIS A 186 2.28 -7.11 -16.71
CA HIS A 186 3.16 -8.27 -16.71
C HIS A 186 4.19 -8.13 -17.82
N ASP A 187 5.45 -8.37 -17.51
CA ASP A 187 6.49 -8.45 -18.54
C ASP A 187 6.61 -9.85 -19.14
N ALA A 188 7.48 -9.99 -20.16
CA ALA A 188 7.73 -11.27 -20.81
C ALA A 188 8.39 -12.34 -19.90
N LYS A 189 8.87 -11.94 -18.71
CA LYS A 189 9.46 -12.82 -17.69
C LYS A 189 8.43 -13.24 -16.63
N GLY A 190 7.19 -12.76 -16.72
CA GLY A 190 6.14 -13.04 -15.73
C GLY A 190 6.23 -12.20 -14.46
N ARG A 191 7.03 -11.11 -14.46
CA ARG A 191 7.06 -10.16 -13.37
C ARG A 191 5.85 -9.23 -13.45
N THR A 192 5.37 -8.79 -12.31
CA THR A 192 4.21 -7.87 -12.22
C THR A 192 4.69 -6.47 -11.86
N SER A 193 4.16 -5.46 -12.56
CA SER A 193 4.47 -4.04 -12.31
C SER A 193 4.03 -3.60 -10.92
N THR A 194 4.86 -2.77 -10.27
CA THR A 194 4.50 -2.14 -8.98
C THR A 194 3.51 -0.98 -9.14
N LEU A 195 3.18 -0.55 -10.37
CA LEU A 195 2.29 0.59 -10.63
C LEU A 195 0.84 0.37 -10.25
N ARG A 196 0.40 -0.86 -10.03
CA ARG A 196 -1.03 -1.15 -9.85
C ARG A 196 -1.33 -1.69 -8.46
N PRO A 197 -2.40 -1.27 -7.79
CA PRO A 197 -2.98 -1.99 -6.64
C PRO A 197 -3.77 -3.22 -7.10
N TRP A 198 -3.77 -4.27 -6.27
CA TRP A 198 -4.59 -5.46 -6.48
C TRP A 198 -4.87 -6.20 -5.18
N LYS A 199 -5.46 -7.41 -5.27
CA LYS A 199 -5.79 -8.27 -4.12
C LYS A 199 -4.58 -8.65 -3.25
N ASN A 200 -3.38 -8.67 -3.82
CA ASN A 200 -2.12 -8.88 -3.10
C ASN A 200 -1.53 -7.59 -2.47
N GLY A 201 -2.29 -6.51 -2.41
CA GLY A 201 -1.82 -5.19 -1.98
C GLY A 201 -1.14 -4.43 -3.12
N SER A 202 0.17 -4.25 -3.05
CA SER A 202 1.00 -3.45 -3.95
C SER A 202 0.76 -1.94 -3.75
N ASN A 203 0.57 -1.16 -4.80
CA ASN A 203 0.45 0.30 -4.80
C ASN A 203 -0.96 0.75 -4.36
N MET A 204 -1.30 0.57 -3.09
CA MET A 204 -2.66 0.82 -2.60
C MET A 204 -2.92 2.28 -2.24
N ASP A 205 -1.88 3.01 -1.85
CA ASP A 205 -1.91 4.45 -1.51
C ASP A 205 -2.98 4.84 -0.49
N VAL A 206 -3.19 3.98 0.49
CA VAL A 206 -4.17 4.18 1.56
C VAL A 206 -3.49 4.86 2.75
N ASN A 207 -3.71 6.15 2.89
CA ASN A 207 -3.02 7.00 3.87
C ASN A 207 -3.41 6.74 5.33
N GLU A 208 -4.34 5.84 5.60
CA GLU A 208 -4.67 5.30 6.93
C GLU A 208 -3.72 4.17 7.39
N LEU A 209 -2.86 3.62 6.50
CA LEU A 209 -1.90 2.57 6.84
C LEU A 209 -0.68 3.11 7.62
N GLN A 210 -0.92 3.94 8.62
CA GLN A 210 0.09 4.56 9.48
C GLN A 210 0.56 3.60 10.58
N GLU A 211 1.52 4.05 11.37
CA GLU A 211 1.96 3.35 12.60
C GLU A 211 0.76 3.03 13.49
N GLY A 212 0.67 1.79 13.97
CA GLY A 212 -0.45 1.28 14.78
C GLY A 212 -1.62 0.71 13.96
N SER A 213 -1.58 0.74 12.64
CA SER A 213 -2.55 0.06 11.78
C SER A 213 -2.19 -1.40 11.51
N THR A 214 -3.18 -2.16 11.07
CA THR A 214 -3.03 -3.55 10.63
C THR A 214 -3.60 -3.71 9.24
N LEU A 215 -2.84 -4.32 8.34
CA LEU A 215 -3.24 -4.63 6.96
C LEU A 215 -3.45 -6.14 6.82
N TYR A 216 -4.48 -6.55 6.09
CA TYR A 216 -4.81 -7.93 5.78
C TYR A 216 -4.79 -8.13 4.28
N LEU A 217 -3.99 -9.08 3.80
CA LEU A 217 -3.80 -9.38 2.40
C LEU A 217 -4.01 -10.86 2.10
N HIS A 218 -4.58 -11.18 0.95
CA HIS A 218 -4.69 -12.54 0.44
C HIS A 218 -3.34 -13.07 -0.01
N VAL A 219 -3.00 -14.29 0.40
CA VAL A 219 -1.76 -14.98 0.00
C VAL A 219 -2.00 -15.78 -1.26
N PHE A 220 -1.33 -15.42 -2.37
CA PHE A 220 -1.42 -16.12 -3.65
C PHE A 220 -0.29 -17.12 -3.86
N VAL A 221 0.87 -16.89 -3.24
CA VAL A 221 2.06 -17.71 -3.44
C VAL A 221 2.59 -18.23 -2.10
N LYS A 222 3.22 -19.38 -2.13
CA LYS A 222 3.84 -20.00 -0.94
C LYS A 222 4.86 -19.04 -0.31
N GLY A 223 4.78 -18.90 1.00
CA GLY A 223 5.64 -18.00 1.76
C GLY A 223 5.22 -16.53 1.68
N ALA A 224 4.05 -16.24 1.11
CA ALA A 224 3.49 -14.91 0.90
C ALA A 224 4.39 -13.97 0.07
N LEU A 225 5.68 -13.91 0.30
CA LEU A 225 6.68 -13.03 -0.34
C LEU A 225 6.34 -11.54 -0.18
N ILE A 226 6.83 -10.92 0.89
CA ILE A 226 6.51 -9.51 1.20
C ILE A 226 7.54 -8.59 0.55
N TRP A 227 7.08 -7.54 -0.14
CA TRP A 227 7.87 -6.37 -0.56
C TRP A 227 7.32 -5.11 0.06
N MET A 228 8.20 -4.17 0.35
CA MET A 228 7.89 -2.86 0.92
C MET A 228 8.66 -1.78 0.19
N GLY A 229 7.99 -0.68 -0.16
CA GLY A 229 8.63 0.48 -0.79
C GLY A 229 7.63 1.59 -1.00
N ASP A 230 8.00 2.53 -1.91
CA ASP A 230 7.07 3.62 -2.23
C ASP A 230 6.56 4.28 -0.94
N SER A 231 7.51 4.90 -0.25
CA SER A 231 7.25 5.41 1.09
C SER A 231 6.72 6.82 1.01
N HIS A 232 5.51 7.03 1.51
CA HIS A 232 4.85 8.32 1.53
C HIS A 232 4.99 8.98 2.90
N CYS A 233 5.35 10.26 2.93
CA CYS A 233 5.37 11.04 4.16
C CYS A 233 4.13 11.92 4.34
N LEU A 234 3.37 12.14 3.26
CA LEU A 234 2.05 12.77 3.26
C LEU A 234 1.38 12.55 1.90
N GLN A 235 0.09 12.23 1.90
CA GLN A 235 -0.73 12.17 0.68
C GLN A 235 -2.13 12.68 0.97
N GLY A 236 -2.66 13.53 0.08
CA GLY A 236 -4.08 13.80 -0.01
C GLY A 236 -4.79 12.68 -0.75
N ASN A 237 -5.98 12.27 -0.29
CA ASN A 237 -6.79 11.28 -0.98
C ASN A 237 -7.03 11.69 -2.42
N GLY A 238 -6.77 10.76 -3.35
CA GLY A 238 -6.81 10.93 -4.79
C GLY A 238 -5.45 10.98 -5.46
N GLU A 239 -4.36 11.38 -4.78
CA GLU A 239 -2.99 11.47 -5.31
C GLU A 239 -2.87 12.17 -6.67
N VAL A 240 -3.65 13.22 -6.84
CA VAL A 240 -4.15 13.73 -8.12
C VAL A 240 -3.09 14.18 -9.14
N ASN A 241 -1.86 14.53 -8.71
CA ASN A 241 -0.84 14.98 -9.64
C ASN A 241 0.14 13.89 -10.10
N LEU A 242 0.06 12.67 -9.55
CA LEU A 242 0.85 11.48 -9.85
C LEU A 242 1.70 10.96 -8.68
N THR A 243 2.10 11.82 -7.74
CA THR A 243 2.92 11.42 -6.59
C THR A 243 2.38 12.00 -5.29
N ALA A 244 2.63 11.32 -4.20
CA ALA A 244 2.48 11.85 -2.85
C ALA A 244 3.62 12.84 -2.52
N LEU A 245 3.80 13.16 -1.26
CA LEU A 245 5.09 13.59 -0.73
C LEU A 245 5.93 12.33 -0.53
N GLU A 246 6.62 11.95 -1.59
CA GLU A 246 7.50 10.79 -1.65
C GLU A 246 8.67 10.96 -0.70
N CYS A 247 9.00 9.91 0.02
CA CYS A 247 10.14 9.88 0.92
C CYS A 247 10.77 8.48 0.99
N SER A 248 11.63 8.24 1.96
CA SER A 248 12.12 6.91 2.27
C SER A 248 12.24 6.74 3.77
N TYR A 249 12.24 5.49 4.23
CA TYR A 249 12.30 5.18 5.65
C TYR A 249 13.69 4.66 6.05
N LYS A 250 14.18 5.13 7.21
CA LYS A 250 15.29 4.48 7.92
C LYS A 250 14.89 3.08 8.33
N GLU A 251 13.61 2.95 8.75
CA GLU A 251 12.97 1.69 9.06
C GLU A 251 11.44 1.82 9.06
N ILE A 252 10.78 0.77 8.63
CA ILE A 252 9.38 0.50 8.94
C ILE A 252 9.33 -0.90 9.56
N ASP A 253 8.83 -0.98 10.79
CA ASP A 253 8.72 -2.25 11.53
C ASP A 253 7.38 -2.88 11.24
N ILE A 254 7.40 -4.07 10.65
CA ILE A 254 6.21 -4.89 10.42
C ILE A 254 6.29 -6.20 11.20
N GLN A 255 5.13 -6.70 11.61
CA GLN A 255 4.97 -8.01 12.21
C GLN A 255 3.91 -8.81 11.43
N PRO A 256 4.31 -9.65 10.48
CA PRO A 256 3.37 -10.48 9.73
C PRO A 256 2.95 -11.72 10.53
N VAL A 257 1.65 -12.00 10.52
CA VAL A 257 1.02 -13.16 11.16
C VAL A 257 0.19 -13.91 10.13
N VAL A 258 0.46 -15.22 9.98
CA VAL A 258 -0.31 -16.08 9.07
C VAL A 258 -1.64 -16.43 9.71
N ARG A 259 -2.74 -16.13 9.06
CA ARG A 259 -4.11 -16.38 9.47
C ARG A 259 -4.73 -17.46 8.60
N LYS A 260 -4.74 -18.68 9.13
CA LYS A 260 -5.38 -19.84 8.47
C LYS A 260 -6.89 -19.92 8.72
N ASP A 261 -7.37 -19.17 9.68
CA ASP A 261 -8.76 -19.07 10.11
C ASP A 261 -9.53 -17.93 9.42
N LEU A 262 -8.82 -17.10 8.67
CA LEU A 262 -9.37 -15.93 7.98
C LEU A 262 -9.11 -16.03 6.48
N HIS A 263 -10.18 -15.90 5.69
CA HIS A 263 -10.10 -15.88 4.23
C HIS A 263 -10.74 -14.59 3.73
N ILE A 264 -9.98 -13.80 2.99
CA ILE A 264 -10.44 -12.55 2.37
C ILE A 264 -10.09 -12.55 0.88
N ASP A 265 -10.94 -11.96 0.07
CA ASP A 265 -10.67 -11.78 -1.35
C ASP A 265 -9.96 -10.46 -1.67
N TRP A 266 -10.36 -9.41 -0.99
CA TRP A 266 -9.86 -8.05 -1.20
C TRP A 266 -9.16 -7.54 0.04
N PRO A 267 -8.16 -6.66 -0.11
CA PRO A 267 -7.45 -6.07 1.01
C PRO A 267 -8.40 -5.40 2.00
N ARG A 268 -8.09 -5.60 3.27
CA ARG A 268 -8.74 -4.95 4.41
C ARG A 268 -7.68 -4.39 5.32
N ALA A 269 -8.06 -3.37 6.07
CA ALA A 269 -7.19 -2.86 7.12
C ALA A 269 -8.01 -2.47 8.36
N GLU A 270 -7.31 -2.20 9.43
CA GLU A 270 -7.91 -1.58 10.60
C GLU A 270 -6.94 -0.63 11.29
N THR A 271 -7.51 0.38 11.89
CA THR A 271 -6.88 1.27 12.85
C THR A 271 -7.48 1.03 14.23
N SER A 272 -7.02 1.75 15.24
CA SER A 272 -7.65 1.73 16.57
C SER A 272 -9.13 2.14 16.53
N THR A 273 -9.58 2.87 15.51
CA THR A 273 -10.92 3.49 15.44
C THR A 273 -11.80 3.00 14.31
N HIS A 274 -11.24 2.45 13.23
CA HIS A 274 -11.99 2.06 12.03
C HIS A 274 -11.57 0.69 11.50
N TRP A 275 -12.50 0.00 10.86
CA TRP A 275 -12.22 -1.02 9.86
C TRP A 275 -12.24 -0.38 8.48
N ILE A 276 -11.38 -0.87 7.59
CA ILE A 276 -11.14 -0.29 6.26
C ILE A 276 -11.23 -1.41 5.22
N PHE A 277 -12.00 -1.17 4.16
CA PHE A 277 -12.30 -2.14 3.10
C PHE A 277 -11.94 -1.55 1.75
N MET A 278 -11.07 -2.21 1.00
CA MET A 278 -10.50 -1.67 -0.23
C MET A 278 -11.12 -2.29 -1.47
N GLY A 279 -11.12 -1.55 -2.56
CA GLY A 279 -11.51 -2.01 -3.88
C GLY A 279 -10.68 -1.29 -4.94
N PHE A 280 -10.23 -2.04 -5.95
CA PHE A 280 -9.35 -1.55 -7.02
C PHE A 280 -9.88 -2.00 -8.38
N ASP A 281 -9.98 -1.06 -9.34
CA ASP A 281 -10.39 -1.33 -10.72
C ASP A 281 -9.93 -0.17 -11.64
N GLU A 282 -9.82 -0.42 -12.94
CA GLU A 282 -9.55 0.63 -13.93
C GLU A 282 -10.70 1.68 -13.95
N ASP A 283 -11.92 1.27 -13.67
CA ASP A 283 -13.09 2.14 -13.51
C ASP A 283 -13.33 2.46 -12.04
N LEU A 284 -13.33 3.75 -11.70
CA LEU A 284 -13.51 4.23 -10.32
C LEU A 284 -14.86 3.78 -9.71
N ASN A 285 -15.93 3.68 -10.54
CA ASN A 285 -17.22 3.21 -10.05
C ASN A 285 -17.18 1.70 -9.72
N GLU A 286 -16.44 0.90 -10.49
CA GLU A 286 -16.26 -0.53 -10.17
C GLU A 286 -15.37 -0.68 -8.92
N ALA A 287 -14.30 0.10 -8.75
CA ALA A 287 -13.51 0.15 -7.53
C ALA A 287 -14.39 0.47 -6.30
N MET A 288 -15.27 1.48 -6.40
CA MET A 288 -16.25 1.81 -5.36
C MET A 288 -17.17 0.62 -5.05
N LYS A 289 -17.73 -0.04 -6.07
CA LYS A 289 -18.60 -1.21 -5.88
C LYS A 289 -17.89 -2.37 -5.18
N ILE A 290 -16.61 -2.59 -5.50
CA ILE A 290 -15.79 -3.63 -4.86
C ILE A 290 -15.60 -3.28 -3.37
N ALA A 291 -15.19 -2.06 -3.04
CA ALA A 291 -14.99 -1.61 -1.67
C ALA A 291 -16.28 -1.72 -0.84
N VAL A 292 -17.43 -1.29 -1.41
CA VAL A 292 -18.74 -1.39 -0.75
C VAL A 292 -19.16 -2.85 -0.55
N ARG A 293 -18.98 -3.74 -1.54
CA ARG A 293 -19.27 -5.18 -1.35
C ARG A 293 -18.41 -5.78 -0.25
N ASN A 294 -17.11 -5.49 -0.24
CA ASN A 294 -16.19 -5.94 0.81
C ASN A 294 -16.62 -5.45 2.20
N THR A 295 -17.15 -4.22 2.30
CA THR A 295 -17.73 -3.67 3.54
C THR A 295 -19.00 -4.42 3.97
N ILE A 296 -19.94 -4.64 3.03
CA ILE A 296 -21.20 -5.36 3.29
C ILE A 296 -20.93 -6.79 3.74
N ASP A 297 -20.02 -7.49 3.06
CA ASP A 297 -19.67 -8.88 3.38
C ASP A 297 -19.09 -8.96 4.80
N PHE A 298 -18.21 -8.04 5.18
CA PHE A 298 -17.71 -7.97 6.55
C PHE A 298 -18.84 -7.73 7.57
N LEU A 299 -19.70 -6.75 7.32
CA LEU A 299 -20.78 -6.38 8.25
C LEU A 299 -21.81 -7.50 8.40
N ALA A 300 -22.11 -8.24 7.33
CA ALA A 300 -23.04 -9.37 7.36
C ALA A 300 -22.41 -10.61 8.05
N ASP A 301 -21.10 -10.82 7.90
CA ASP A 301 -20.42 -12.01 8.42
C ASP A 301 -19.90 -11.86 9.85
N GLN A 302 -19.78 -10.60 10.35
CA GLN A 302 -19.32 -10.36 11.71
C GLN A 302 -20.34 -10.90 12.75
N LYS A 303 -19.83 -11.39 13.89
CA LYS A 303 -20.67 -12.03 14.93
C LYS A 303 -21.05 -11.13 16.08
N MET A 304 -20.54 -9.90 16.16
CA MET A 304 -20.79 -8.98 17.27
C MET A 304 -22.27 -8.57 17.33
N VAL A 305 -22.86 -8.22 16.18
CA VAL A 305 -24.27 -7.89 16.02
C VAL A 305 -24.75 -8.51 14.71
N PRO A 306 -25.38 -9.69 14.74
CA PRO A 306 -25.90 -10.35 13.54
C PRO A 306 -26.83 -9.45 12.75
N MET A 307 -26.64 -9.36 11.44
CA MET A 307 -27.48 -8.59 10.53
C MET A 307 -27.58 -9.24 9.14
N SER A 308 -28.66 -8.95 8.43
CA SER A 308 -28.81 -9.38 7.04
C SER A 308 -27.92 -8.56 6.10
N ARG A 309 -27.75 -9.02 4.85
CA ARG A 309 -27.01 -8.25 3.84
C ARG A 309 -27.70 -6.92 3.52
N GLU A 310 -29.03 -6.86 3.54
CA GLU A 310 -29.82 -5.64 3.34
C GLU A 310 -29.59 -4.65 4.46
N GLU A 311 -29.56 -5.11 5.73
CA GLU A 311 -29.23 -4.29 6.89
C GLU A 311 -27.78 -3.82 6.82
N ALA A 312 -26.83 -4.68 6.46
CA ALA A 312 -25.42 -4.32 6.26
C ALA A 312 -25.25 -3.26 5.15
N TYR A 313 -26.02 -3.39 4.05
CA TYR A 313 -25.99 -2.39 2.98
C TYR A 313 -26.56 -1.05 3.45
N SER A 314 -27.66 -1.06 4.17
CA SER A 314 -28.27 0.15 4.75
C SER A 314 -27.30 0.81 5.75
N LEU A 315 -26.68 0.03 6.62
CA LEU A 315 -25.69 0.53 7.59
C LEU A 315 -24.49 1.12 6.89
N THR A 316 -23.94 0.45 5.86
CA THR A 316 -22.84 0.96 5.03
C THR A 316 -23.16 2.35 4.48
N SER A 317 -24.36 2.54 3.93
CA SER A 317 -24.80 3.82 3.38
C SER A 317 -24.88 4.96 4.42
N MET A 318 -25.12 4.63 5.68
CA MET A 318 -25.27 5.61 6.75
C MET A 318 -23.95 5.97 7.45
N VAL A 319 -22.99 5.03 7.51
CA VAL A 319 -21.83 5.20 8.39
C VAL A 319 -20.47 5.05 7.70
N ALA A 320 -20.41 4.42 6.53
CA ALA A 320 -19.14 4.21 5.86
C ALA A 320 -18.68 5.50 5.17
N ASP A 321 -17.47 5.96 5.53
CA ASP A 321 -16.77 7.04 4.83
C ASP A 321 -15.93 6.42 3.71
N CYS A 322 -16.45 6.44 2.48
CA CYS A 322 -15.77 5.89 1.31
C CYS A 322 -14.98 7.00 0.60
N ARG A 323 -13.68 6.80 0.45
CA ARG A 323 -12.70 7.73 -0.09
C ARG A 323 -12.01 7.16 -1.31
N VAL A 324 -11.57 8.05 -2.20
CA VAL A 324 -10.70 7.68 -3.31
C VAL A 324 -9.26 7.72 -2.82
N SER A 325 -8.57 6.59 -2.79
CA SER A 325 -7.18 6.52 -2.34
C SER A 325 -6.25 7.21 -3.34
N GLU A 326 -6.32 6.79 -4.60
CA GLU A 326 -5.59 7.34 -5.74
C GLU A 326 -6.42 7.21 -7.05
N VAL A 327 -6.09 8.02 -8.07
CA VAL A 327 -6.72 7.99 -9.41
C VAL A 327 -5.71 8.03 -10.56
N VAL A 328 -4.42 7.88 -10.25
CA VAL A 328 -3.32 8.14 -11.19
C VAL A 328 -2.58 6.90 -11.64
N ASP A 329 -2.82 5.79 -10.97
CA ASP A 329 -2.28 4.49 -11.33
C ASP A 329 -3.18 3.77 -12.36
N ILE A 330 -2.70 2.66 -12.86
CA ILE A 330 -3.42 1.88 -13.88
C ILE A 330 -4.81 1.47 -13.38
N ARG A 331 -4.89 1.04 -12.11
CA ARG A 331 -6.15 0.82 -11.40
C ARG A 331 -6.31 1.88 -10.32
N LYS A 332 -7.51 2.40 -10.18
CA LYS A 332 -7.86 3.39 -9.17
C LYS A 332 -8.26 2.70 -7.88
N GLY A 333 -7.94 3.34 -6.76
CA GLY A 333 -8.22 2.84 -5.44
C GLY A 333 -9.38 3.55 -4.74
N VAL A 334 -10.25 2.77 -4.11
CA VAL A 334 -11.27 3.24 -3.17
C VAL A 334 -11.16 2.43 -1.88
N HIS A 335 -11.28 3.11 -0.75
CA HIS A 335 -11.42 2.46 0.54
C HIS A 335 -12.59 3.02 1.34
N CYS A 336 -13.38 2.14 1.96
CA CYS A 336 -14.50 2.50 2.81
C CYS A 336 -14.15 2.24 4.27
N MET A 337 -14.36 3.22 5.13
CA MET A 337 -14.02 3.20 6.55
C MET A 337 -15.29 3.10 7.40
N VAL A 338 -15.38 2.08 8.25
CA VAL A 338 -16.50 1.88 9.19
C VAL A 338 -16.01 2.14 10.63
N PRO A 339 -16.61 3.09 11.36
CA PRO A 339 -16.20 3.37 12.73
C PRO A 339 -16.47 2.17 13.66
N LYS A 340 -15.47 1.75 14.42
CA LYS A 340 -15.63 0.68 15.43
C LYS A 340 -16.56 1.10 16.58
N SER A 341 -16.65 2.39 16.85
CA SER A 341 -17.45 2.95 17.96
C SER A 341 -18.96 2.79 17.81
N ILE A 342 -19.47 2.48 16.61
CA ILE A 342 -20.91 2.23 16.42
C ILE A 342 -21.36 0.89 17.03
N PHE A 343 -20.41 -0.05 17.25
CA PHE A 343 -20.70 -1.34 17.89
C PHE A 343 -20.55 -1.19 19.40
N THR A 344 -21.68 -1.05 20.09
CA THR A 344 -21.72 -0.85 21.55
C THR A 344 -21.70 -2.14 22.36
N LYS A 345 -21.97 -3.28 21.72
CA LYS A 345 -21.83 -4.63 22.31
C LYS A 345 -20.43 -5.15 21.97
N LYS A 346 -19.71 -5.59 22.97
CA LYS A 346 -18.41 -6.22 22.83
C LYS A 346 -18.55 -7.74 22.80
#